data_50929a1112cf25bfe03416fd303a7353
#
_entry.id   50929a1112cf25bfe03416fd303a7353
#
_cell.length_a   1.000
_cell.length_b   1.000
_cell.length_c   1.000
_cell.angle_alpha   90.00
_cell.angle_beta   90.00
_cell.angle_gamma   90.00
#
_symmetry.space_group_name_H-M   'P 1'
#
loop_
_entity.id
_entity.type
_entity.pdbx_description
1 polymer ?
#
loop_
_entity_poly.entity_id
_entity_poly.type
_entity_poly.pdbx_seq_one_letter_code
_entity_poly.pdbx_strand_id
1 'polypeptide(L)'
;MGEVIQNINENAKANQDVFAATLLELAKADKNIVAVTSDSRGSGKLVAFGQTLPKQIVEIGIAEQNLVGVAAGLASTGKKAFAVSPACFLTARALEQIKNDVAYSDNPVRLVGISAGVSYGALGTTHHSLHDYAVLRAINNLSIIAPADNFETKEAVKLAVNQDKPIYLRFGKKPMPLLTEDPQVGFEIGKGRVIRKGADVAIIANGE
;
A
#
# COMPACT_ATOMS: atom_id res chain seq x y z
N MET A 1 -10.17 18.31 25.56
CA MET A 1 -10.51 17.93 24.17
C MET A 1 -9.77 18.87 23.24
N GLY A 2 -8.60 18.56 22.74
CA GLY A 2 -7.92 19.47 21.80
C GLY A 2 -6.41 19.38 21.60
N GLU A 3 -5.66 18.57 22.35
CA GLU A 3 -4.19 18.65 22.25
C GLU A 3 -3.51 17.55 21.43
N VAL A 4 -4.22 16.52 20.96
CA VAL A 4 -3.59 15.37 20.26
C VAL A 4 -3.43 15.60 18.74
N ILE A 5 -4.03 16.63 18.17
CA ILE A 5 -4.04 16.84 16.69
C ILE A 5 -3.17 18.05 16.25
N GLN A 6 -2.55 18.79 17.15
CA GLN A 6 -1.81 20.02 16.78
C GLN A 6 -0.36 19.82 16.36
N ASN A 7 0.22 18.66 16.52
CA ASN A 7 1.58 18.38 16.02
C ASN A 7 1.53 17.51 14.76
N ILE A 8 0.99 18.06 13.66
CA ILE A 8 1.48 17.62 12.34
C ILE A 8 2.93 18.08 12.31
N ASN A 9 3.84 17.17 12.63
CA ASN A 9 5.26 17.43 12.61
C ASN A 9 5.61 18.05 11.27
N GLU A 10 6.39 19.11 11.22
CA GLU A 10 6.83 19.76 9.97
C GLU A 10 7.47 18.78 8.98
N ASN A 11 7.86 17.60 9.46
CA ASN A 11 8.41 16.49 8.69
C ASN A 11 7.39 15.41 8.27
N ALA A 12 6.09 15.59 8.54
CA ALA A 12 5.06 14.64 8.17
C ALA A 12 4.97 14.49 6.65
N LYS A 13 5.01 13.23 6.17
CA LYS A 13 4.89 12.89 4.74
C LYS A 13 3.60 12.12 4.50
N ALA A 14 3.11 12.15 3.27
CA ALA A 14 2.06 11.20 2.90
C ALA A 14 2.61 9.78 2.93
N ASN A 15 1.81 8.82 3.40
CA ASN A 15 2.23 7.43 3.49
C ASN A 15 2.63 6.84 2.12
N GLN A 16 2.01 7.29 1.03
CA GLN A 16 2.44 6.88 -0.31
C GLN A 16 3.85 7.39 -0.71
N ASP A 17 4.30 8.54 -0.18
CA ASP A 17 5.67 9.03 -0.40
C ASP A 17 6.68 8.18 0.39
N VAL A 18 6.32 7.80 1.61
CA VAL A 18 7.15 6.92 2.46
C VAL A 18 7.23 5.51 1.85
N PHE A 19 6.12 4.99 1.34
CA PHE A 19 6.10 3.74 0.58
C PHE A 19 7.10 3.76 -0.57
N ALA A 20 7.01 4.76 -1.45
CA ALA A 20 7.86 4.84 -2.65
C ALA A 20 9.34 4.97 -2.30
N ALA A 21 9.69 5.79 -1.30
CA ALA A 21 11.06 5.94 -0.83
C ALA A 21 11.61 4.65 -0.22
N THR A 22 10.82 3.98 0.62
CA THR A 22 11.21 2.70 1.25
C THR A 22 11.38 1.61 0.20
N LEU A 23 10.45 1.51 -0.76
CA LEU A 23 10.55 0.52 -1.84
C LEU A 23 11.81 0.74 -2.69
N LEU A 24 12.15 1.98 -3.02
CA LEU A 24 13.37 2.31 -3.76
C LEU A 24 14.63 1.87 -3.01
N GLU A 25 14.72 2.14 -1.72
CA GLU A 25 15.86 1.71 -0.89
C GLU A 25 16.01 0.18 -0.88
N LEU A 26 14.92 -0.55 -0.68
CA LEU A 26 14.93 -2.00 -0.67
C LEU A 26 15.28 -2.59 -2.04
N ALA A 27 14.76 -2.00 -3.12
CA ALA A 27 15.01 -2.46 -4.48
C ALA A 27 16.44 -2.22 -4.97
N LYS A 28 17.14 -1.21 -4.43
CA LYS A 28 18.60 -1.04 -4.68
C LYS A 28 19.41 -2.22 -4.18
N ALA A 29 18.99 -2.84 -3.08
CA ALA A 29 19.65 -3.98 -2.47
C ALA A 29 19.18 -5.33 -3.02
N ASP A 30 17.96 -5.40 -3.59
CA ASP A 30 17.36 -6.64 -4.08
C ASP A 30 16.78 -6.46 -5.50
N LYS A 31 17.47 -7.05 -6.49
CA LYS A 31 17.08 -7.02 -7.91
C LYS A 31 15.80 -7.83 -8.22
N ASN A 32 15.29 -8.58 -7.26
CA ASN A 32 14.04 -9.31 -7.43
C ASN A 32 12.81 -8.44 -7.12
N ILE A 33 12.97 -7.29 -6.49
CA ILE A 33 11.90 -6.34 -6.29
C ILE A 33 11.60 -5.64 -7.62
N VAL A 34 10.35 -5.77 -8.09
CA VAL A 34 9.88 -5.17 -9.35
C VAL A 34 8.58 -4.41 -9.08
N ALA A 35 8.52 -3.17 -9.52
CA ALA A 35 7.29 -2.37 -9.53
C ALA A 35 6.60 -2.50 -10.89
N VAL A 36 5.29 -2.78 -10.89
CA VAL A 36 4.43 -2.74 -12.08
C VAL A 36 3.44 -1.60 -11.90
N THR A 37 3.27 -0.74 -12.90
CA THR A 37 2.45 0.48 -12.80
C THR A 37 1.58 0.68 -14.03
N SER A 38 0.41 1.31 -13.87
CA SER A 38 -0.61 1.51 -14.87
C SER A 38 -0.78 3.00 -15.20
N ASP A 39 0.19 3.59 -15.90
CA ASP A 39 0.25 5.03 -16.20
C ASP A 39 0.12 5.92 -14.94
N SER A 40 0.58 5.40 -13.81
CA SER A 40 0.39 6.01 -12.50
C SER A 40 1.70 6.26 -11.74
N ARG A 41 2.86 6.29 -12.43
CA ARG A 41 4.18 6.56 -11.79
C ARG A 41 4.19 7.85 -10.99
N GLY A 42 3.62 8.93 -11.55
CA GLY A 42 3.54 10.23 -10.86
C GLY A 42 2.68 10.14 -9.61
N SER A 43 1.47 9.61 -9.72
CA SER A 43 0.55 9.43 -8.60
C SER A 43 1.10 8.46 -7.55
N GLY A 44 1.77 7.40 -7.97
CA GLY A 44 2.40 6.40 -7.10
C GLY A 44 3.75 6.80 -6.53
N LYS A 45 4.25 8.01 -6.85
CA LYS A 45 5.56 8.52 -6.40
C LYS A 45 6.75 7.66 -6.89
N LEU A 46 6.58 6.90 -7.96
CA LEU A 46 7.57 5.96 -8.50
C LEU A 46 8.46 6.55 -9.59
N VAL A 47 8.42 7.87 -9.83
CA VAL A 47 9.26 8.53 -10.84
C VAL A 47 10.74 8.31 -10.51
N ALA A 48 11.18 8.59 -9.28
CA ALA A 48 12.55 8.38 -8.83
C ALA A 48 12.96 6.89 -8.89
N PHE A 49 12.03 5.97 -8.58
CA PHE A 49 12.25 4.53 -8.71
C PHE A 49 12.58 4.16 -10.16
N GLY A 50 11.75 4.61 -11.12
CA GLY A 50 11.93 4.30 -12.55
C GLY A 50 13.19 4.92 -13.14
N GLN A 51 13.59 6.11 -12.70
CA GLN A 51 14.83 6.75 -13.11
C GLN A 51 16.09 6.04 -12.57
N THR A 52 16.03 5.58 -11.31
CA THR A 52 17.17 4.94 -10.64
C THR A 52 17.30 3.46 -11.04
N LEU A 53 16.19 2.75 -11.18
CA LEU A 53 16.13 1.31 -11.39
C LEU A 53 15.24 0.96 -12.62
N PRO A 54 15.60 1.42 -13.84
CA PRO A 54 14.74 1.26 -15.03
C PRO A 54 14.48 -0.19 -15.42
N LYS A 55 15.29 -1.14 -14.96
CA LYS A 55 15.11 -2.60 -15.21
C LYS A 55 14.21 -3.28 -14.16
N GLN A 56 13.82 -2.57 -13.11
CA GLN A 56 12.97 -3.09 -12.03
C GLN A 56 11.59 -2.42 -12.02
N ILE A 57 11.23 -1.69 -13.08
CA ILE A 57 9.90 -1.12 -13.25
C ILE A 57 9.32 -1.49 -14.60
N VAL A 58 8.05 -1.89 -14.60
CA VAL A 58 7.28 -2.24 -15.79
C VAL A 58 6.09 -1.30 -15.89
N GLU A 59 5.94 -0.63 -17.02
CA GLU A 59 4.78 0.22 -17.32
C GLU A 59 3.82 -0.50 -18.24
N ILE A 60 2.58 -0.66 -17.78
CA ILE A 60 1.53 -1.42 -18.51
C ILE A 60 0.59 -0.48 -19.28
N GLY A 61 0.59 0.82 -18.97
CA GLY A 61 -0.44 1.75 -19.45
C GLY A 61 -1.74 1.63 -18.62
N ILE A 62 -2.82 2.26 -19.08
CA ILE A 62 -4.11 2.30 -18.37
C ILE A 62 -4.82 0.95 -18.54
N ALA A 63 -4.33 -0.09 -17.86
CA ALA A 63 -4.80 -1.47 -18.00
C ALA A 63 -4.61 -2.25 -16.67
N GLU A 64 -5.39 -1.95 -15.64
CA GLU A 64 -5.22 -2.51 -14.28
C GLU A 64 -5.41 -4.03 -14.23
N GLN A 65 -6.23 -4.61 -15.10
CA GLN A 65 -6.34 -6.06 -15.23
C GLN A 65 -5.01 -6.69 -15.68
N ASN A 66 -4.41 -6.11 -16.72
CA ASN A 66 -3.09 -6.55 -17.21
C ASN A 66 -1.98 -6.28 -16.19
N LEU A 67 -2.05 -5.17 -15.45
CA LEU A 67 -1.13 -4.87 -14.33
C LEU A 67 -1.08 -6.01 -13.33
N VAL A 68 -2.24 -6.49 -12.88
CA VAL A 68 -2.33 -7.56 -11.89
C VAL A 68 -1.88 -8.91 -12.48
N GLY A 69 -2.29 -9.23 -13.71
CA GLY A 69 -1.86 -10.46 -14.39
C GLY A 69 -0.35 -10.52 -14.61
N VAL A 70 0.27 -9.41 -15.05
CA VAL A 70 1.74 -9.31 -15.21
C VAL A 70 2.45 -9.44 -13.86
N ALA A 71 1.93 -8.78 -12.81
CA ALA A 71 2.50 -8.89 -11.46
C ALA A 71 2.40 -10.33 -10.92
N ALA A 72 1.28 -11.03 -11.16
CA ALA A 72 1.11 -12.42 -10.78
C ALA A 72 2.11 -13.34 -11.54
N GLY A 73 2.27 -13.14 -12.85
CA GLY A 73 3.26 -13.86 -13.64
C GLY A 73 4.70 -13.62 -13.17
N LEU A 74 5.06 -12.39 -12.82
CA LEU A 74 6.37 -12.09 -12.23
C LEU A 74 6.54 -12.77 -10.85
N ALA A 75 5.51 -12.74 -10.00
CA ALA A 75 5.56 -13.38 -8.69
C ALA A 75 5.72 -14.90 -8.79
N SER A 76 5.04 -15.56 -9.74
CA SER A 76 5.17 -17.01 -9.98
C SER A 76 6.58 -17.43 -10.41
N THR A 77 7.39 -16.50 -10.94
CA THR A 77 8.82 -16.74 -11.27
C THR A 77 9.79 -16.38 -10.14
N GLY A 78 9.28 -16.08 -8.94
CA GLY A 78 10.09 -15.72 -7.77
C GLY A 78 10.43 -14.23 -7.66
N LYS A 79 9.86 -13.37 -8.49
CA LYS A 79 10.01 -11.92 -8.32
C LYS A 79 9.12 -11.41 -7.19
N LYS A 80 9.62 -10.39 -6.50
CA LYS A 80 8.87 -9.66 -5.47
C LYS A 80 8.09 -8.52 -6.14
N ALA A 81 6.97 -8.87 -6.77
CA ALA A 81 6.18 -7.95 -7.61
C ALA A 81 5.29 -7.04 -6.77
N PHE A 82 5.38 -5.74 -7.00
CA PHE A 82 4.52 -4.69 -6.45
C PHE A 82 3.64 -4.12 -7.57
N ALA A 83 2.36 -4.44 -7.56
CA ALA A 83 1.37 -3.91 -8.51
C ALA A 83 0.80 -2.61 -7.95
N VAL A 84 1.21 -1.46 -8.50
CA VAL A 84 0.92 -0.12 -7.95
C VAL A 84 -0.02 0.65 -8.86
N SER A 85 -1.20 0.99 -8.35
CA SER A 85 -2.20 1.78 -9.07
C SER A 85 -3.12 2.52 -8.09
N PRO A 86 -3.85 3.58 -8.51
CA PRO A 86 -4.90 4.16 -7.68
C PRO A 86 -5.85 3.11 -7.15
N ALA A 87 -6.13 3.15 -5.84
CA ALA A 87 -6.91 2.12 -5.16
C ALA A 87 -8.28 1.88 -5.81
N CYS A 88 -8.95 2.96 -6.24
CA CYS A 88 -10.26 2.89 -6.91
C CYS A 88 -10.22 2.08 -8.21
N PHE A 89 -9.17 2.21 -9.01
CA PHE A 89 -9.05 1.50 -10.29
C PHE A 89 -8.54 0.09 -10.09
N LEU A 90 -7.51 -0.08 -9.27
CA LEU A 90 -6.93 -1.39 -8.96
C LEU A 90 -7.99 -2.37 -8.47
N THR A 91 -8.79 -1.95 -7.48
CA THR A 91 -9.73 -2.85 -6.79
C THR A 91 -11.06 -3.03 -7.52
N ALA A 92 -11.45 -2.07 -8.37
CA ALA A 92 -12.67 -2.21 -9.17
C ALA A 92 -12.43 -2.92 -10.50
N ARG A 93 -11.42 -2.47 -11.28
CA ARG A 93 -11.18 -3.00 -12.61
C ARG A 93 -10.52 -4.36 -12.62
N ALA A 94 -9.60 -4.62 -11.70
CA ALA A 94 -8.80 -5.86 -11.66
C ALA A 94 -9.27 -6.85 -10.57
N LEU A 95 -10.50 -6.73 -10.08
CA LEU A 95 -11.00 -7.56 -8.98
C LEU A 95 -10.95 -9.05 -9.31
N GLU A 96 -11.28 -9.42 -10.56
CA GLU A 96 -11.21 -10.80 -11.01
C GLU A 96 -9.77 -11.34 -11.00
N GLN A 97 -8.81 -10.58 -11.52
CA GLN A 97 -7.40 -10.96 -11.55
C GLN A 97 -6.82 -11.03 -10.13
N ILE A 98 -7.21 -10.13 -9.24
CA ILE A 98 -6.83 -10.21 -7.82
C ILE A 98 -7.36 -11.50 -7.20
N LYS A 99 -8.61 -11.87 -7.48
CA LYS A 99 -9.22 -13.08 -6.96
C LYS A 99 -8.57 -14.35 -7.53
N ASN A 100 -8.39 -14.42 -8.84
CA ASN A 100 -8.00 -15.64 -9.54
C ASN A 100 -6.47 -15.77 -9.66
N ASP A 101 -5.80 -14.75 -10.23
CA ASP A 101 -4.38 -14.84 -10.55
C ASP A 101 -3.48 -14.63 -9.33
N VAL A 102 -3.96 -13.87 -8.35
CA VAL A 102 -3.20 -13.56 -7.14
C VAL A 102 -3.63 -14.47 -5.98
N ALA A 103 -4.86 -14.33 -5.51
CA ALA A 103 -5.30 -14.98 -4.26
C ALA A 103 -5.51 -16.49 -4.42
N TYR A 104 -6.29 -16.91 -5.41
CA TYR A 104 -6.57 -18.33 -5.66
C TYR A 104 -5.32 -19.10 -6.09
N SER A 105 -4.50 -18.50 -6.95
CA SER A 105 -3.26 -19.09 -7.44
C SER A 105 -2.09 -18.98 -6.45
N ASP A 106 -2.34 -18.38 -5.27
CA ASP A 106 -1.36 -18.19 -4.19
C ASP A 106 -0.06 -17.49 -4.64
N ASN A 107 -0.17 -16.58 -5.60
CA ASN A 107 0.97 -15.80 -6.08
C ASN A 107 1.23 -14.63 -5.10
N PRO A 108 2.42 -14.51 -4.50
CA PRO A 108 2.70 -13.50 -3.46
C PRO A 108 2.91 -12.09 -4.05
N VAL A 109 1.88 -11.56 -4.69
CA VAL A 109 1.85 -10.19 -5.22
C VAL A 109 1.58 -9.20 -4.08
N ARG A 110 2.29 -8.08 -4.11
CA ARG A 110 2.04 -6.91 -3.25
C ARG A 110 1.19 -5.94 -4.07
N LEU A 111 -0.12 -6.01 -3.89
CA LEU A 111 -1.07 -5.06 -4.45
C LEU A 111 -0.98 -3.75 -3.68
N VAL A 112 -0.78 -2.63 -4.35
CA VAL A 112 -0.60 -1.33 -3.71
C VAL A 112 -1.65 -0.35 -4.20
N GLY A 113 -2.64 -0.11 -3.36
CA GLY A 113 -3.68 0.89 -3.59
C GLY A 113 -3.25 2.26 -3.07
N ILE A 114 -2.83 3.14 -3.98
CA ILE A 114 -2.47 4.51 -3.64
C ILE A 114 -3.68 5.43 -3.67
N SER A 115 -3.60 6.56 -2.96
CA SER A 115 -4.63 7.59 -2.92
C SER A 115 -6.02 7.04 -2.55
N ALA A 116 -6.07 6.14 -1.58
CA ALA A 116 -7.28 5.45 -1.14
C ALA A 116 -8.29 6.36 -0.43
N GLY A 117 -9.47 5.85 -0.15
CA GLY A 117 -10.56 6.60 0.48
C GLY A 117 -11.02 7.76 -0.37
N VAL A 118 -11.13 8.92 0.23
CA VAL A 118 -11.50 10.21 -0.42
C VAL A 118 -10.29 11.08 -0.73
N SER A 119 -9.09 10.53 -0.75
CA SER A 119 -7.83 11.28 -0.87
C SER A 119 -7.71 12.11 -2.16
N TYR A 120 -8.43 11.76 -3.21
CA TYR A 120 -8.46 12.52 -4.46
C TYR A 120 -9.32 13.78 -4.40
N GLY A 121 -10.15 13.97 -3.33
CA GLY A 121 -10.90 15.21 -3.11
C GLY A 121 -11.81 15.59 -4.28
N ALA A 122 -11.53 16.71 -4.92
CA ALA A 122 -12.35 17.30 -5.98
C ALA A 122 -12.54 16.45 -7.24
N LEU A 123 -11.72 15.39 -7.45
CA LEU A 123 -11.93 14.46 -8.56
C LEU A 123 -13.20 13.59 -8.39
N GLY A 124 -13.74 13.56 -7.18
CA GLY A 124 -15.06 13.01 -6.89
C GLY A 124 -15.12 11.48 -6.95
N THR A 125 -16.33 10.97 -7.03
CA THR A 125 -16.68 9.54 -6.87
C THR A 125 -15.92 8.61 -7.79
N THR A 126 -15.58 9.02 -9.01
CA THR A 126 -14.85 8.18 -9.96
C THR A 126 -13.43 7.83 -9.50
N HIS A 127 -12.87 8.63 -8.60
CA HIS A 127 -11.51 8.45 -8.04
C HIS A 127 -11.52 8.08 -6.55
N HIS A 128 -12.67 8.15 -5.87
CA HIS A 128 -12.78 7.73 -4.47
C HIS A 128 -12.80 6.20 -4.36
N SER A 129 -12.01 5.66 -3.43
CA SER A 129 -11.93 4.24 -3.16
C SER A 129 -12.55 3.91 -1.80
N LEU A 130 -13.88 3.85 -1.75
CA LEU A 130 -14.63 3.51 -0.54
C LEU A 130 -15.00 2.02 -0.50
N HIS A 131 -14.87 1.34 -1.61
CA HIS A 131 -15.27 -0.05 -1.81
C HIS A 131 -14.13 -1.06 -1.61
N ASP A 132 -12.87 -0.61 -1.61
CA ASP A 132 -11.69 -1.47 -1.60
C ASP A 132 -11.68 -2.49 -0.46
N TYR A 133 -11.92 -2.07 0.78
CA TYR A 133 -12.03 -2.99 1.90
C TYR A 133 -13.15 -4.00 1.73
N ALA A 134 -14.33 -3.55 1.28
CA ALA A 134 -15.51 -4.40 1.17
C ALA A 134 -15.29 -5.54 0.17
N VAL A 135 -14.76 -5.23 -1.01
CA VAL A 135 -14.55 -6.22 -2.08
C VAL A 135 -13.37 -7.14 -1.79
N LEU A 136 -12.26 -6.60 -1.24
CA LEU A 136 -11.06 -7.40 -0.99
C LEU A 136 -11.21 -8.30 0.24
N ARG A 137 -11.95 -7.89 1.27
CA ARG A 137 -12.25 -8.75 2.43
C ARG A 137 -13.09 -9.98 2.09
N ALA A 138 -13.80 -9.96 0.98
CA ALA A 138 -14.54 -11.11 0.50
C ALA A 138 -13.66 -12.15 -0.22
N ILE A 139 -12.39 -11.82 -0.50
CA ILE A 139 -11.44 -12.70 -1.17
C ILE A 139 -10.60 -13.42 -0.11
N ASN A 140 -10.60 -14.76 -0.15
CA ASN A 140 -9.76 -15.57 0.72
C ASN A 140 -8.27 -15.40 0.35
N ASN A 141 -7.37 -15.73 1.28
CA ASN A 141 -5.92 -15.73 1.05
C ASN A 141 -5.35 -14.38 0.63
N LEU A 142 -5.92 -13.28 1.12
CA LEU A 142 -5.45 -11.93 0.88
C LEU A 142 -5.41 -11.15 2.19
N SER A 143 -4.22 -10.75 2.62
CA SER A 143 -4.05 -9.87 3.78
C SER A 143 -4.21 -8.41 3.38
N ILE A 144 -4.92 -7.62 4.19
CA ILE A 144 -5.10 -6.18 3.99
C ILE A 144 -4.35 -5.44 5.08
N ILE A 145 -3.45 -4.54 4.69
CA ILE A 145 -2.65 -3.72 5.59
C ILE A 145 -2.88 -2.25 5.25
N ALA A 146 -3.37 -1.49 6.21
CA ALA A 146 -3.57 -0.06 6.10
C ALA A 146 -2.80 0.65 7.23
N PRO A 147 -1.56 1.05 6.96
CA PRO A 147 -0.76 1.76 7.96
C PRO A 147 -1.36 3.11 8.30
N ALA A 148 -1.28 3.46 9.58
CA ALA A 148 -1.84 4.72 10.07
C ALA A 148 -0.86 5.90 9.96
N ASP A 149 0.44 5.64 9.98
CA ASP A 149 1.48 6.67 9.96
C ASP A 149 2.72 6.27 9.15
N ASN A 150 3.70 7.17 9.11
CA ASN A 150 4.93 6.95 8.35
C ASN A 150 5.80 5.82 8.91
N PHE A 151 5.78 5.60 10.23
CA PHE A 151 6.49 4.48 10.87
C PHE A 151 5.88 3.15 10.45
N GLU A 152 4.57 2.99 10.62
CA GLU A 152 3.87 1.77 10.21
C GLU A 152 4.00 1.51 8.71
N THR A 153 3.94 2.55 7.88
CA THR A 153 4.15 2.43 6.43
C THR A 153 5.52 1.84 6.10
N LYS A 154 6.57 2.38 6.69
CA LYS A 154 7.94 1.91 6.47
C LYS A 154 8.09 0.43 6.87
N GLU A 155 7.60 0.07 8.05
CA GLU A 155 7.69 -1.31 8.56
C GLU A 155 6.80 -2.27 7.75
N ALA A 156 5.59 -1.87 7.38
CA ALA A 156 4.71 -2.67 6.52
C ALA A 156 5.34 -2.99 5.16
N VAL A 157 6.00 -2.01 4.52
CA VAL A 157 6.68 -2.23 3.24
C VAL A 157 7.86 -3.19 3.38
N LYS A 158 8.68 -3.04 4.45
CA LYS A 158 9.80 -3.95 4.73
C LYS A 158 9.33 -5.39 4.94
N LEU A 159 8.26 -5.57 5.73
CA LEU A 159 7.68 -6.88 5.98
C LEU A 159 7.06 -7.47 4.70
N ALA A 160 6.33 -6.67 3.93
CA ALA A 160 5.68 -7.10 2.70
C ALA A 160 6.66 -7.66 1.66
N VAL A 161 7.89 -7.12 1.57
CA VAL A 161 8.91 -7.62 0.64
C VAL A 161 9.21 -9.12 0.85
N ASN A 162 9.12 -9.60 2.08
CA ASN A 162 9.49 -10.98 2.45
C ASN A 162 8.27 -11.88 2.73
N GLN A 163 7.05 -11.39 2.52
CA GLN A 163 5.86 -12.23 2.66
C GLN A 163 5.75 -13.21 1.49
N ASP A 164 5.33 -14.43 1.79
CA ASP A 164 5.07 -15.51 0.85
C ASP A 164 3.59 -15.64 0.46
N LYS A 165 2.76 -14.71 0.94
CA LYS A 165 1.31 -14.64 0.68
C LYS A 165 0.92 -13.30 0.06
N PRO A 166 -0.19 -13.25 -0.69
CA PRO A 166 -0.72 -12.02 -1.26
C PRO A 166 -1.06 -10.97 -0.20
N ILE A 167 -0.70 -9.73 -0.48
CA ILE A 167 -0.98 -8.60 0.40
C ILE A 167 -1.56 -7.43 -0.40
N TYR A 168 -2.55 -6.75 0.17
CA TYR A 168 -2.98 -5.44 -0.26
C TYR A 168 -2.49 -4.39 0.74
N LEU A 169 -1.66 -3.45 0.26
CA LEU A 169 -1.18 -2.29 0.99
C LEU A 169 -2.00 -1.06 0.58
N ARG A 170 -2.53 -0.34 1.55
CA ARG A 170 -3.44 0.79 1.33
C ARG A 170 -2.82 2.08 1.86
N PHE A 171 -2.64 3.06 0.97
CA PHE A 171 -2.04 4.34 1.33
C PHE A 171 -2.89 5.52 0.89
N GLY A 172 -3.02 6.51 1.78
CA GLY A 172 -3.59 7.80 1.48
C GLY A 172 -2.57 8.78 0.89
N LYS A 173 -3.03 9.99 0.64
CA LYS A 173 -2.31 11.04 -0.11
C LYS A 173 -1.92 12.23 0.75
N LYS A 174 -2.48 12.33 1.95
CA LYS A 174 -2.20 13.46 2.86
C LYS A 174 -1.03 13.15 3.79
N PRO A 175 -0.26 14.16 4.21
CA PRO A 175 0.72 13.99 5.27
C PRO A 175 0.05 13.49 6.56
N MET A 176 0.66 12.49 7.19
CA MET A 176 0.15 11.86 8.41
C MET A 176 1.07 12.17 9.60
N PRO A 177 0.50 12.53 10.77
CA PRO A 177 1.29 12.68 11.98
C PRO A 177 1.86 11.34 12.42
N LEU A 178 2.99 11.35 13.11
CA LEU A 178 3.47 10.17 13.83
C LEU A 178 2.57 9.92 15.04
N LEU A 179 2.06 8.70 15.15
CA LEU A 179 1.21 8.29 16.27
C LEU A 179 2.02 7.77 17.46
N THR A 180 3.29 7.47 17.24
CA THR A 180 4.22 7.09 18.30
C THR A 180 5.62 7.61 17.98
N GLU A 181 6.28 8.15 19.00
CA GLU A 181 7.70 8.53 18.94
C GLU A 181 8.60 7.48 19.60
N ASP A 182 8.02 6.43 20.19
CA ASP A 182 8.78 5.37 20.84
C ASP A 182 9.37 4.40 19.82
N PRO A 183 10.69 4.40 19.61
CA PRO A 183 11.37 3.51 18.67
C PRO A 183 11.34 2.04 19.11
N GLN A 184 10.94 1.74 20.35
CA GLN A 184 10.82 0.38 20.87
C GLN A 184 9.45 -0.25 20.56
N VAL A 185 8.50 0.55 20.09
CA VAL A 185 7.21 0.03 19.65
C VAL A 185 7.38 -0.73 18.36
N GLY A 186 7.32 -2.05 18.42
CA GLY A 186 7.38 -2.92 17.25
C GLY A 186 6.14 -2.80 16.37
N PHE A 187 6.30 -3.08 15.08
CA PHE A 187 5.19 -3.29 14.16
C PHE A 187 5.10 -4.77 13.80
N GLU A 188 3.93 -5.35 13.96
CA GLU A 188 3.67 -6.76 13.60
C GLU A 188 2.32 -6.85 12.88
N ILE A 189 2.31 -7.51 11.71
CA ILE A 189 1.08 -7.72 10.95
C ILE A 189 0.11 -8.57 11.77
N GLY A 190 -1.13 -8.12 11.88
CA GLY A 190 -2.18 -8.79 12.64
C GLY A 190 -2.26 -8.36 14.11
N LYS A 191 -1.36 -7.50 14.60
CA LYS A 191 -1.42 -6.95 15.96
C LYS A 191 -1.77 -5.47 15.95
N GLY A 192 -2.76 -5.10 16.78
CA GLY A 192 -3.10 -3.70 17.05
C GLY A 192 -2.22 -3.12 18.14
N ARG A 193 -2.05 -1.80 18.14
CA ARG A 193 -1.35 -1.03 19.17
C ARG A 193 -2.33 -0.19 19.98
N VAL A 194 -2.10 -0.08 21.27
CA VAL A 194 -2.85 0.84 22.13
C VAL A 194 -2.21 2.23 22.00
N ILE A 195 -2.86 3.13 21.27
CA ILE A 195 -2.39 4.51 21.08
C ILE A 195 -2.76 5.38 22.29
N ARG A 196 -3.96 5.17 22.87
CA ARG A 196 -4.46 5.93 24.01
C ARG A 196 -5.14 4.99 25.01
N LYS A 197 -4.76 5.08 26.27
CA LYS A 197 -5.43 4.35 27.36
C LYS A 197 -6.73 5.05 27.75
N GLY A 198 -7.73 4.29 28.13
CA GLY A 198 -9.04 4.73 28.62
C GLY A 198 -9.77 3.59 29.30
N ALA A 199 -10.95 3.88 29.89
CA ALA A 199 -11.73 2.90 30.62
C ALA A 199 -13.20 2.82 30.16
N ASP A 200 -13.74 3.84 29.51
CA ASP A 200 -15.17 3.93 29.21
C ASP A 200 -15.54 3.36 27.84
N VAL A 201 -14.69 3.56 26.84
CA VAL A 201 -14.95 3.16 25.44
C VAL A 201 -13.66 2.68 24.79
N ALA A 202 -13.74 1.61 24.00
CA ALA A 202 -12.67 1.17 23.10
C ALA A 202 -12.99 1.60 21.66
N ILE A 203 -12.06 2.29 21.00
CA ILE A 203 -12.13 2.63 19.59
C ILE A 203 -11.05 1.84 18.87
N ILE A 204 -11.45 0.99 17.92
CA ILE A 204 -10.55 0.25 17.05
C ILE A 204 -10.56 0.93 15.69
N ALA A 205 -9.42 1.48 15.28
CA ALA A 205 -9.25 2.18 14.02
C ALA A 205 -8.10 1.57 13.22
N ASN A 206 -8.12 1.75 11.90
CA ASN A 206 -7.01 1.40 11.03
C ASN A 206 -6.86 2.43 9.91
N GLY A 207 -5.63 2.54 9.40
CA GLY A 207 -5.31 3.42 8.28
C GLY A 207 -5.38 4.91 8.63
N GLU A 208 -5.59 5.70 7.58
CA GLU A 208 -5.65 7.18 7.58
C GLU A 208 -7.08 7.68 7.42
#